data_c105e9b7b1d04cf4e4eb148f3656e4b2
#
_entry.id   c105e9b7b1d04cf4e4eb148f3656e4b2
#
_cell.length_a   1.000
_cell.length_b   1.000
_cell.length_c   1.000
_cell.angle_alpha   90.00
_cell.angle_beta   90.00
_cell.angle_gamma   90.00
#
_symmetry.space_group_name_H-M   'P 1'
#
loop_
_entity.id
_entity.type
_entity.pdbx_description
1 polymer ?
#
loop_
_entity_poly.entity_id
_entity_poly.type
_entity_poly.pdbx_seq_one_letter_code
_entity_poly.pdbx_strand_id
1 'polypeptide(L)'
;RRFQLVTLEANTLFRRAFAGKPVILPQAAVDVQGTMSWAGDVSRLMAKLVLNDGARQEAFTLSTSEHHTWGEIAKYYEEIMGLKVEWIDTDAYLDILGTSAPYSGLRYQLEYDRLFNRVVDNSKVLRVTGMKQEEFTTLKQGLSLEFDKLLEELTWGSGDIAKRMEAFCRQ
;
A
#
# COMPACT_ATOMS: atom_id res chain seq x y z
N ARG A 1 1.84 0.57 -8.31
CA ARG A 1 1.77 1.77 -7.45
C ARG A 1 2.96 1.77 -6.52
N ARG A 2 3.66 2.90 -6.38
CA ARG A 2 4.89 2.96 -5.57
C ARG A 2 4.61 3.02 -4.06
N PHE A 3 3.57 3.78 -3.65
CA PHE A 3 3.18 3.92 -2.25
C PHE A 3 1.68 3.83 -2.10
N GLN A 4 1.23 3.13 -1.10
CA GLN A 4 -0.18 2.98 -0.78
C GLN A 4 -0.35 2.75 0.73
N LEU A 5 -1.36 3.37 1.32
CA LEU A 5 -1.79 3.09 2.68
C LEU A 5 -3.32 3.04 2.69
N VAL A 6 -3.88 1.86 2.89
CA VAL A 6 -5.30 1.55 2.71
C VAL A 6 -5.78 1.97 1.32
N THR A 7 -6.56 3.04 1.17
CA THR A 7 -7.03 3.59 -0.11
C THR A 7 -6.24 4.81 -0.58
N LEU A 8 -5.31 5.33 0.25
CA LEU A 8 -4.52 6.51 -0.08
C LEU A 8 -3.30 6.17 -0.92
N GLU A 9 -2.99 7.02 -1.86
CA GLU A 9 -1.85 6.89 -2.79
C GLU A 9 -0.76 7.92 -2.48
N ALA A 10 0.40 7.74 -3.10
CA ALA A 10 1.61 8.52 -2.93
C ALA A 10 1.39 10.03 -2.74
N ASN A 11 0.67 10.69 -3.67
CA ASN A 11 0.46 12.14 -3.60
C ASN A 11 -0.15 12.60 -2.27
N THR A 12 -1.18 11.91 -1.79
CA THR A 12 -1.83 12.26 -0.52
C THR A 12 -0.90 12.02 0.65
N LEU A 13 -0.22 10.87 0.68
CA LEU A 13 0.68 10.49 1.76
C LEU A 13 1.83 11.51 1.91
N PHE A 14 2.52 11.81 0.81
CA PHE A 14 3.67 12.72 0.83
C PHE A 14 3.29 14.16 1.13
N ARG A 15 2.21 14.67 0.51
CA ARG A 15 1.75 16.05 0.78
C ARG A 15 1.43 16.25 2.26
N ARG A 16 0.77 15.27 2.89
CA ARG A 16 0.42 15.33 4.30
C ARG A 16 1.67 15.23 5.17
N ALA A 17 2.57 14.28 4.89
CA ALA A 17 3.81 14.10 5.62
C ALA A 17 4.66 15.38 5.60
N PHE A 18 4.95 15.94 4.42
CA PHE A 18 5.77 17.15 4.31
C PHE A 18 5.09 18.43 4.84
N ALA A 19 3.76 18.44 4.88
CA ALA A 19 3.03 19.53 5.54
C ALA A 19 2.96 19.36 7.08
N GLY A 20 3.50 18.27 7.64
CA GLY A 20 3.38 17.92 9.06
C GLY A 20 1.95 17.62 9.51
N LYS A 21 1.05 17.26 8.56
CA LYS A 21 -0.36 16.99 8.81
C LYS A 21 -0.63 15.49 8.78
N PRO A 22 -1.50 14.98 9.66
CA PRO A 22 -1.84 13.56 9.65
C PRO A 22 -2.67 13.19 8.42
N VAL A 23 -2.56 11.95 7.98
CA VAL A 23 -3.58 11.30 7.14
C VAL A 23 -4.65 10.67 8.02
N ILE A 24 -5.85 10.61 7.51
CA ILE A 24 -6.99 10.03 8.21
C ILE A 24 -7.33 8.71 7.54
N LEU A 25 -7.51 7.65 8.35
CA LEU A 25 -7.76 6.29 7.90
C LEU A 25 -8.83 5.61 8.76
N PRO A 26 -9.53 4.60 8.23
CA PRO A 26 -10.56 3.90 8.99
C PRO A 26 -9.93 2.98 10.04
N GLN A 27 -10.38 3.09 11.29
CA GLN A 27 -9.92 2.26 12.41
C GLN A 27 -10.05 0.76 12.12
N ALA A 28 -11.07 0.35 11.37
CA ALA A 28 -11.29 -1.04 10.98
C ALA A 28 -10.12 -1.63 10.16
N ALA A 29 -9.26 -0.81 9.57
CA ALA A 29 -8.12 -1.29 8.78
C ALA A 29 -6.87 -1.59 9.63
N VAL A 30 -6.75 -1.09 10.86
CA VAL A 30 -5.50 -1.15 11.65
C VAL A 30 -4.91 -2.55 11.71
N ASP A 31 -5.73 -3.54 12.04
CA ASP A 31 -5.31 -4.94 12.23
C ASP A 31 -5.52 -5.81 10.98
N VAL A 32 -6.00 -5.20 9.89
CA VAL A 32 -6.20 -5.89 8.62
C VAL A 32 -4.90 -5.92 7.83
N GLN A 33 -4.60 -7.08 7.28
CA GLN A 33 -3.39 -7.29 6.51
C GLN A 33 -3.44 -6.60 5.14
N GLY A 34 -2.43 -5.78 4.89
CA GLY A 34 -2.10 -5.27 3.56
C GLY A 34 -0.98 -6.09 2.93
N THR A 35 -1.15 -6.48 1.67
CA THR A 35 -0.09 -7.17 0.91
C THR A 35 0.56 -6.20 -0.05
N MET A 36 1.86 -5.99 0.12
CA MET A 36 2.68 -5.15 -0.75
C MET A 36 3.99 -5.88 -1.07
N SER A 37 4.41 -5.80 -2.31
CA SER A 37 5.69 -6.35 -2.75
C SER A 37 6.51 -5.26 -3.44
N TRP A 38 7.82 -5.25 -3.19
CA TRP A 38 8.70 -4.33 -3.91
C TRP A 38 8.80 -4.74 -5.38
N ALA A 39 8.66 -3.74 -6.28
CA ALA A 39 8.64 -3.99 -7.72
C ALA A 39 9.94 -4.61 -8.25
N GLY A 40 11.09 -4.35 -7.59
CA GLY A 40 12.36 -4.97 -7.93
C GLY A 40 12.34 -6.49 -7.78
N ASP A 41 11.72 -7.00 -6.71
CA ASP A 41 11.58 -8.44 -6.50
C ASP A 41 10.60 -9.07 -7.49
N VAL A 42 9.49 -8.40 -7.76
CA VAL A 42 8.54 -8.82 -8.80
C VAL A 42 9.23 -8.91 -10.15
N SER A 43 10.06 -7.93 -10.50
CA SER A 43 10.83 -7.93 -11.75
C SER A 43 11.84 -9.08 -11.82
N ARG A 44 12.51 -9.40 -10.72
CA ARG A 44 13.41 -10.56 -10.63
C ARG A 44 12.68 -11.89 -10.85
N LEU A 45 11.50 -12.06 -10.25
CA LEU A 45 10.65 -13.23 -10.47
C LEU A 45 10.21 -13.33 -11.94
N MET A 46 9.77 -12.21 -12.53
CA MET A 46 9.37 -12.18 -13.94
C MET A 46 10.55 -12.61 -14.86
N ALA A 47 11.73 -12.04 -14.64
CA ALA A 47 12.91 -12.37 -15.44
C ALA A 47 13.26 -13.88 -15.36
N LYS A 48 13.12 -14.50 -14.18
CA LYS A 48 13.38 -15.94 -13.99
C LYS A 48 12.30 -16.85 -14.59
N LEU A 49 11.10 -16.35 -14.84
CA LEU A 49 10.02 -17.09 -15.51
C LEU A 49 10.12 -17.02 -17.04
N VAL A 50 10.75 -15.96 -17.58
CA VAL A 50 10.96 -15.84 -19.02
C VAL A 50 11.86 -16.99 -19.50
N LEU A 51 11.41 -17.69 -20.55
CA LEU A 51 12.11 -18.87 -21.13
C LEU A 51 12.26 -20.06 -20.17
N ASN A 52 11.48 -20.10 -19.08
CA ASN A 52 11.47 -21.23 -18.16
C ASN A 52 10.38 -22.22 -18.59
N ASP A 53 10.75 -23.45 -18.95
CA ASP A 53 9.79 -24.46 -19.40
C ASP A 53 8.74 -24.80 -18.32
N GLY A 54 9.10 -24.73 -17.04
CA GLY A 54 8.19 -24.92 -15.91
C GLY A 54 7.15 -23.82 -15.76
N ALA A 55 7.30 -22.70 -16.49
CA ALA A 55 6.35 -21.60 -16.51
C ALA A 55 5.39 -21.62 -17.69
N ARG A 56 5.58 -22.55 -18.65
CA ARG A 56 4.79 -22.61 -19.87
C ARG A 56 3.31 -22.95 -19.57
N GLN A 57 2.39 -22.12 -20.06
CA GLN A 57 0.95 -22.28 -19.90
C GLN A 57 0.48 -22.30 -18.43
N GLU A 58 1.25 -21.68 -17.53
CA GLU A 58 0.96 -21.61 -16.10
C GLU A 58 0.74 -20.17 -15.63
N ALA A 59 -0.13 -20.01 -14.63
CA ALA A 59 -0.35 -18.73 -13.96
C ALA A 59 0.44 -18.70 -12.63
N PHE A 60 1.05 -17.56 -12.34
CA PHE A 60 1.85 -17.34 -11.13
C PHE A 60 1.41 -16.10 -10.38
N THR A 61 1.41 -16.19 -9.06
CA THR A 61 1.33 -15.02 -8.17
C THR A 61 2.75 -14.53 -7.90
N LEU A 62 3.08 -13.34 -8.40
CA LEU A 62 4.40 -12.73 -8.22
C LEU A 62 4.37 -11.76 -7.04
N SER A 63 4.59 -12.28 -5.85
CA SER A 63 4.51 -11.52 -4.61
C SER A 63 5.48 -12.07 -3.58
N THR A 64 5.81 -11.26 -2.57
CA THR A 64 6.37 -11.76 -1.31
C THR A 64 5.30 -12.49 -0.51
N SER A 65 5.70 -13.44 0.33
CA SER A 65 4.84 -13.99 1.38
C SER A 65 4.91 -13.19 2.69
N GLU A 66 5.76 -12.16 2.74
CA GLU A 66 5.78 -11.22 3.87
C GLU A 66 4.44 -10.47 3.95
N HIS A 67 3.89 -10.36 5.15
CA HIS A 67 2.63 -9.70 5.39
C HIS A 67 2.69 -8.83 6.63
N HIS A 68 2.09 -7.66 6.49
CA HIS A 68 1.99 -6.66 7.54
C HIS A 68 0.57 -6.14 7.63
N THR A 69 0.14 -5.73 8.82
CA THR A 69 -1.12 -4.99 8.97
C THR A 69 -0.98 -3.56 8.43
N TRP A 70 -2.10 -2.93 8.11
CA TRP A 70 -2.06 -1.52 7.71
C TRP A 70 -1.52 -0.62 8.83
N GLY A 71 -1.74 -1.00 10.10
CA GLY A 71 -1.14 -0.31 11.25
C GLY A 71 0.39 -0.41 11.28
N GLU A 72 0.96 -1.58 10.96
CA GLU A 72 2.42 -1.75 10.85
C GLU A 72 2.99 -0.97 9.66
N ILE A 73 2.31 -1.01 8.52
CA ILE A 73 2.71 -0.23 7.34
C ILE A 73 2.66 1.28 7.63
N ALA A 74 1.67 1.75 8.38
CA ALA A 74 1.59 3.14 8.83
C ALA A 74 2.80 3.55 9.68
N LYS A 75 3.26 2.67 10.59
CA LYS A 75 4.48 2.90 11.37
C LYS A 75 5.73 2.99 10.48
N TYR A 76 5.83 2.18 9.43
CA TYR A 76 6.94 2.31 8.48
C TYR A 76 6.92 3.66 7.78
N TYR A 77 5.76 4.17 7.38
CA TYR A 77 5.66 5.52 6.82
C TYR A 77 5.99 6.62 7.83
N GLU A 78 5.62 6.44 9.11
CA GLU A 78 6.03 7.37 10.17
C GLU A 78 7.55 7.41 10.32
N GLU A 79 8.20 6.25 10.38
CA GLU A 79 9.66 6.16 10.52
C GLU A 79 10.43 6.68 9.30
N ILE A 80 9.93 6.46 8.08
CA ILE A 80 10.62 6.82 6.84
C ILE A 80 10.42 8.30 6.48
N MET A 81 9.22 8.86 6.68
CA MET A 81 8.88 10.19 6.20
C MET A 81 8.10 11.06 7.19
N GLY A 82 7.98 10.63 8.44
CA GLY A 82 7.30 11.39 9.49
C GLY A 82 5.77 11.47 9.31
N LEU A 83 5.17 10.55 8.54
CA LEU A 83 3.72 10.53 8.30
C LEU A 83 2.99 10.16 9.58
N LYS A 84 2.10 11.04 10.05
CA LYS A 84 1.19 10.75 11.16
C LYS A 84 -0.12 10.19 10.63
N VAL A 85 -0.73 9.28 11.37
CA VAL A 85 -2.02 8.68 11.02
C VAL A 85 -3.02 8.89 12.15
N GLU A 86 -4.20 9.37 11.82
CA GLU A 86 -5.37 9.42 12.69
C GLU A 86 -6.36 8.35 12.24
N TRP A 87 -6.72 7.47 13.15
CA TRP A 87 -7.65 6.38 12.90
C TRP A 87 -9.04 6.77 13.39
N ILE A 88 -10.03 6.73 12.49
CA ILE A 88 -11.40 7.17 12.77
C ILE A 88 -12.42 6.10 12.40
N ASP A 89 -13.67 6.34 12.75
CA ASP A 89 -14.79 5.50 12.32
C ASP A 89 -14.85 5.37 10.79
N THR A 90 -15.28 4.20 10.30
CA THR A 90 -15.29 3.89 8.86
C THR A 90 -16.28 4.75 8.08
N ASP A 91 -17.46 5.04 8.63
CA ASP A 91 -18.46 5.86 7.94
C ASP A 91 -17.98 7.32 7.87
N ALA A 92 -17.40 7.85 8.95
CA ALA A 92 -16.77 9.17 8.95
C ALA A 92 -15.62 9.26 7.93
N TYR A 93 -14.84 8.20 7.78
CA TYR A 93 -13.79 8.12 6.74
C TYR A 93 -14.38 8.16 5.33
N LEU A 94 -15.44 7.41 5.07
CA LEU A 94 -16.12 7.40 3.78
C LEU A 94 -16.73 8.76 3.43
N ASP A 95 -17.23 9.49 4.42
CA ASP A 95 -17.72 10.86 4.24
C ASP A 95 -16.61 11.82 3.83
N ILE A 96 -15.40 11.71 4.44
CA ILE A 96 -14.22 12.47 4.03
C ILE A 96 -13.83 12.18 2.58
N LEU A 97 -13.89 10.91 2.18
CA LEU A 97 -13.63 10.53 0.78
C LEU A 97 -14.72 10.99 -0.19
N GLY A 98 -15.89 11.41 0.32
CA GLY A 98 -17.06 11.76 -0.50
C GLY A 98 -17.68 10.54 -1.17
N THR A 99 -17.64 9.39 -0.52
CA THR A 99 -18.02 8.09 -1.08
C THR A 99 -18.97 7.32 -0.17
N SER A 100 -19.72 8.02 0.67
CA SER A 100 -20.76 7.44 1.54
C SER A 100 -21.91 6.79 0.77
N ALA A 101 -22.06 7.08 -0.53
CA ALA A 101 -23.05 6.41 -1.37
C ALA A 101 -22.82 4.90 -1.43
N PRO A 102 -23.86 4.05 -1.30
CA PRO A 102 -23.74 2.60 -1.12
C PRO A 102 -22.97 1.85 -2.21
N TYR A 103 -22.89 2.38 -3.40
CA TYR A 103 -22.25 1.73 -4.55
C TYR A 103 -21.10 2.53 -5.16
N SER A 104 -20.49 3.43 -4.39
CA SER A 104 -19.30 4.13 -4.88
C SER A 104 -18.13 3.16 -5.02
N GLY A 105 -17.33 3.31 -6.06
CA GLY A 105 -16.18 2.45 -6.30
C GLY A 105 -15.16 2.43 -5.15
N LEU A 106 -14.99 3.56 -4.44
CA LEU A 106 -14.08 3.66 -3.31
C LEU A 106 -14.63 2.95 -2.06
N ARG A 107 -15.94 3.04 -1.79
CA ARG A 107 -16.58 2.28 -0.72
C ARG A 107 -16.43 0.79 -0.97
N TYR A 108 -16.73 0.36 -2.20
CA TYR A 108 -16.56 -1.04 -2.60
C TYR A 108 -15.10 -1.50 -2.44
N GLN A 109 -14.14 -0.70 -2.87
CA GLN A 109 -12.71 -1.02 -2.72
C GLN A 109 -12.32 -1.13 -1.24
N LEU A 110 -12.82 -0.25 -0.37
CA LEU A 110 -12.54 -0.32 1.05
C LEU A 110 -13.13 -1.59 1.67
N GLU A 111 -14.45 -1.76 1.58
CA GLU A 111 -15.18 -2.81 2.28
C GLU A 111 -14.88 -4.22 1.76
N TYR A 112 -14.71 -4.39 0.44
CA TYR A 112 -14.55 -5.71 -0.19
C TYR A 112 -13.11 -6.02 -0.64
N ASP A 113 -12.16 -5.12 -0.38
CA ASP A 113 -10.76 -5.33 -0.74
C ASP A 113 -9.82 -4.97 0.41
N ARG A 114 -9.88 -3.73 0.94
CA ARG A 114 -8.89 -3.24 1.89
C ARG A 114 -9.12 -3.69 3.33
N LEU A 115 -10.34 -4.05 3.69
CA LEU A 115 -10.70 -4.57 5.02
C LEU A 115 -10.70 -6.10 5.10
N PHE A 116 -10.16 -6.78 4.09
CA PHE A 116 -9.95 -8.23 4.12
C PHE A 116 -8.46 -8.58 4.24
N ASN A 117 -8.15 -9.56 5.07
CA ASN A 117 -6.82 -10.13 5.15
C ASN A 117 -6.46 -10.80 3.81
N ARG A 118 -5.30 -10.43 3.28
CA ARG A 118 -4.77 -10.99 2.04
C ARG A 118 -3.45 -11.66 2.30
N VAL A 119 -3.51 -12.95 2.53
CA VAL A 119 -2.33 -13.81 2.60
C VAL A 119 -2.03 -14.35 1.22
N VAL A 120 -0.86 -14.04 0.70
CA VAL A 120 -0.46 -14.47 -0.64
C VAL A 120 0.46 -15.68 -0.52
N ASP A 121 0.09 -16.77 -1.18
CA ASP A 121 0.96 -17.93 -1.36
C ASP A 121 1.81 -17.75 -2.62
N ASN A 122 3.11 -17.61 -2.42
CA ASN A 122 4.10 -17.50 -3.49
C ASN A 122 4.91 -18.80 -3.70
N SER A 123 4.56 -19.89 -3.03
CA SER A 123 5.31 -21.16 -3.05
C SER A 123 5.51 -21.71 -4.46
N LYS A 124 4.50 -21.55 -5.34
CA LYS A 124 4.59 -22.01 -6.73
C LYS A 124 5.67 -21.28 -7.52
N VAL A 125 5.73 -19.95 -7.42
CA VAL A 125 6.73 -19.17 -8.15
C VAL A 125 8.12 -19.38 -7.59
N LEU A 126 8.28 -19.52 -6.27
CA LEU A 126 9.56 -19.82 -5.63
C LEU A 126 10.11 -21.16 -6.11
N ARG A 127 9.28 -22.20 -6.15
CA ARG A 127 9.67 -23.53 -6.63
C ARG A 127 10.15 -23.51 -8.08
N VAL A 128 9.44 -22.79 -8.97
CA VAL A 128 9.77 -22.75 -10.41
C VAL A 128 10.97 -21.86 -10.70
N THR A 129 11.13 -20.76 -9.97
CA THR A 129 12.26 -19.82 -10.18
C THR A 129 13.51 -20.19 -9.41
N GLY A 130 13.43 -21.09 -8.44
CA GLY A 130 14.52 -21.43 -7.51
C GLY A 130 14.88 -20.29 -6.53
N MET A 131 14.08 -19.22 -6.47
CA MET A 131 14.26 -18.16 -5.49
C MET A 131 13.77 -18.58 -4.11
N LYS A 132 14.37 -18.01 -3.07
CA LYS A 132 13.97 -18.21 -1.69
C LYS A 132 13.32 -16.94 -1.14
N GLN A 133 12.42 -17.09 -0.16
CA GLN A 133 11.74 -15.95 0.46
C GLN A 133 12.72 -14.96 1.12
N GLU A 134 13.82 -15.45 1.67
CA GLU A 134 14.85 -14.65 2.34
C GLU A 134 15.65 -13.75 1.37
N GLU A 135 15.54 -14.01 0.07
CA GLU A 135 16.18 -13.18 -0.97
C GLU A 135 15.36 -11.95 -1.35
N PHE A 136 14.13 -11.84 -0.83
CA PHE A 136 13.27 -10.70 -1.09
C PHE A 136 13.65 -9.51 -0.19
N THR A 137 13.49 -8.34 -0.77
CA THR A 137 13.58 -7.09 -0.03
C THR A 137 12.40 -6.97 0.92
N THR A 138 12.64 -6.70 2.20
CA THR A 138 11.55 -6.48 3.15
C THR A 138 10.73 -5.26 2.75
N LEU A 139 9.45 -5.23 3.14
CA LEU A 139 8.58 -4.10 2.81
C LEU A 139 9.18 -2.76 3.28
N LYS A 140 9.68 -2.71 4.51
CA LYS A 140 10.31 -1.51 5.06
C LYS A 140 11.51 -1.04 4.23
N GLN A 141 12.39 -1.96 3.85
CA GLN A 141 13.55 -1.65 2.98
C GLN A 141 13.10 -1.15 1.61
N GLY A 142 12.11 -1.81 0.99
CA GLY A 142 11.58 -1.42 -0.31
C GLY A 142 10.95 -0.02 -0.28
N LEU A 143 10.21 0.31 0.78
CA LEU A 143 9.64 1.65 0.97
C LEU A 143 10.73 2.72 1.13
N SER A 144 11.79 2.44 1.92
CA SER A 144 12.92 3.37 2.07
C SER A 144 13.64 3.61 0.76
N LEU A 145 13.97 2.54 0.01
CA LEU A 145 14.62 2.66 -1.30
C LEU A 145 13.81 3.49 -2.31
N GLU A 146 12.48 3.31 -2.32
CA GLU A 146 11.61 4.07 -3.22
C GLU A 146 11.42 5.52 -2.74
N PHE A 147 11.46 5.78 -1.43
CA PHE A 147 11.36 7.12 -0.87
C PHE A 147 12.54 7.99 -1.31
N ASP A 148 13.76 7.48 -1.20
CA ASP A 148 14.98 8.19 -1.59
C ASP A 148 14.98 8.59 -3.08
N LYS A 149 14.39 7.73 -3.94
CA LYS A 149 14.30 7.99 -5.38
C LYS A 149 13.22 9.00 -5.75
N LEU A 150 12.20 9.15 -4.93
CA LEU A 150 10.99 9.91 -5.30
C LEU A 150 11.01 11.36 -4.92
N LEU A 151 11.90 11.79 -4.03
CA LEU A 151 11.98 13.18 -3.56
C LEU A 151 12.12 14.19 -4.70
N GLU A 152 12.74 13.79 -5.80
CA GLU A 152 12.98 14.62 -6.99
C GLU A 152 11.82 14.56 -8.02
N GLU A 153 10.98 13.51 -7.99
CA GLU A 153 9.99 13.24 -9.05
C GLU A 153 8.56 13.66 -8.71
N LEU A 154 8.26 14.00 -7.44
CA LEU A 154 6.89 14.23 -7.00
C LEU A 154 6.34 15.57 -7.48
N THR A 155 5.39 15.49 -8.42
CA THR A 155 4.54 16.62 -8.78
C THR A 155 3.38 16.74 -7.78
N TRP A 156 3.34 17.85 -7.07
CA TRP A 156 2.34 18.11 -6.03
C TRP A 156 1.05 18.71 -6.64
N GLY A 157 0.07 17.85 -6.94
CA GLY A 157 -1.27 18.30 -7.32
C GLY A 157 -2.13 18.71 -6.09
N SER A 158 -3.10 19.63 -6.25
CA SER A 158 -4.10 19.94 -5.20
C SER A 158 -5.23 18.91 -5.24
N GLY A 159 -5.24 17.92 -4.33
CA GLY A 159 -6.31 16.93 -4.28
C GLY A 159 -7.46 17.34 -3.34
N ASP A 160 -8.72 17.08 -3.73
CA ASP A 160 -9.91 17.36 -2.90
C ASP A 160 -9.91 16.56 -1.60
N ILE A 161 -9.36 15.34 -1.58
CA ILE A 161 -9.23 14.50 -0.39
C ILE A 161 -8.35 15.18 0.68
N ALA A 162 -7.23 15.80 0.28
CA ALA A 162 -6.36 16.50 1.21
C ALA A 162 -7.09 17.68 1.88
N LYS A 163 -7.91 18.44 1.12
CA LYS A 163 -8.72 19.56 1.65
C LYS A 163 -9.78 19.07 2.65
N ARG A 164 -10.43 17.93 2.36
CA ARG A 164 -11.44 17.34 3.27
C ARG A 164 -10.81 16.83 4.56
N MET A 165 -9.61 16.23 4.50
CA MET A 165 -8.85 15.86 5.69
C MET A 165 -8.45 17.09 6.52
N GLU A 166 -8.08 18.20 5.87
CA GLU A 166 -7.80 19.47 6.56
C GLU A 166 -9.02 20.05 7.27
N ALA A 167 -10.19 19.98 6.62
CA ALA A 167 -11.44 20.45 7.22
C ALA A 167 -11.82 19.63 8.46
N PHE A 168 -11.60 18.32 8.43
CA PHE A 168 -11.84 17.43 9.57
C PHE A 168 -10.91 17.74 10.76
N CYS A 169 -9.60 17.94 10.52
CA CYS A 169 -8.63 18.23 11.59
C CYS A 169 -8.81 19.64 12.23
N ARG A 170 -9.71 20.48 11.70
CA ARG A 170 -10.02 21.82 12.28
C ARG A 170 -11.25 21.82 13.18
N GLN A 171 -11.97 20.72 13.26
CA GLN A 171 -13.11 20.53 14.16
C GLN A 171 -12.64 20.03 15.52
#